data_390119684d763fd7d8814c8e36042239
#
_entry.id   390119684d763fd7d8814c8e36042239
#
_cell.length_a   1.000
_cell.length_b   1.000
_cell.length_c   1.000
_cell.angle_alpha   90.00
_cell.angle_beta   90.00
_cell.angle_gamma   90.00
#
_symmetry.space_group_name_H-M   'P 1'
#
loop_
_entity.id
_entity.type
_entity.pdbx_description
1 polymer ?
#
loop_
_entity_poly.entity_id
_entity_poly.type
_entity_poly.pdbx_seq_one_letter_code
_entity_poly.pdbx_strand_id
1 'polypeptide(L)'
;MKLEKLLERMDYKVLAGSIDIEISTLVYDSRKVEKASVFVCISGAVSDAHDFIPDVVKKGAAAVVVEKDVTPIEGVTYIKVDDTRLALACMSAAYFDYPAEKIKTIGITGTKGKTTTTYMVKSILESAGIKTGLIGTIESICGDRRIPSANTTPESYRVQELFKEMVDEGLDAVVMEVSSQALMLHRVSGFTFDIGVFTNLEPDHIGEHEHKDFADYMHCKSLLFRQCRLGIFNGDDEHLEGIMKGHTCQVETYGYKSTNNLVAENVELKKEHGALGIKYHVSGLLDFDVEVNVPGKFSVYNSLTAIAICHHFNVDKKAIGEALHHVSVKGRIEIVPVTKRYTLMIDYAHNAMALESLLTTLKEYEPGRLVCLFGCGGNRAKSRRYEMGEVSSRLADLTVVTSDNPRDEEPMDIINDILQGVHKADGEYVTIPDRKEAIRYCMENAQDGDIIVLAGKGHEDYQEIKGVKHHMDERELIADIIKENPDIRL
;
A
#
# COMPACT_ATOMS: atom_id res chain seq x y z
N MET A 1 29.48 1.45 -18.19
CA MET A 1 28.48 0.60 -18.89
C MET A 1 28.21 1.23 -20.25
N LYS A 2 28.07 0.45 -21.33
CA LYS A 2 27.71 0.99 -22.64
C LYS A 2 26.24 1.39 -22.73
N LEU A 3 25.94 2.50 -23.39
CA LEU A 3 24.56 2.97 -23.64
C LEU A 3 23.74 1.92 -24.42
N GLU A 4 24.37 1.25 -25.40
CA GLU A 4 23.76 0.17 -26.18
C GLU A 4 23.12 -0.91 -25.31
N LYS A 5 23.76 -1.29 -24.19
CA LYS A 5 23.23 -2.28 -23.27
C LYS A 5 21.93 -1.83 -22.59
N LEU A 6 21.77 -0.54 -22.31
CA LEU A 6 20.53 0.00 -21.72
C LEU A 6 19.37 -0.01 -22.70
N LEU A 7 19.64 0.00 -23.99
CA LEU A 7 18.65 0.11 -25.05
C LEU A 7 18.27 -1.24 -25.70
N GLU A 8 18.88 -2.35 -25.28
CA GLU A 8 18.78 -3.66 -25.98
C GLU A 8 17.38 -4.27 -26.02
N ARG A 9 16.49 -3.92 -25.06
CA ARG A 9 15.13 -4.50 -24.97
C ARG A 9 14.02 -3.46 -25.14
N MET A 10 14.28 -2.43 -25.99
CA MET A 10 13.29 -1.38 -26.24
C MET A 10 13.43 -0.83 -27.67
N ASP A 11 12.34 -0.29 -28.20
CA ASP A 11 12.34 0.41 -29.48
C ASP A 11 12.83 1.85 -29.30
N TYR A 12 13.73 2.30 -30.18
CA TYR A 12 14.25 3.65 -30.13
C TYR A 12 14.79 4.11 -31.52
N LYS A 13 15.00 5.41 -31.65
CA LYS A 13 15.65 6.03 -32.80
C LYS A 13 16.80 6.94 -32.35
N VAL A 14 17.96 6.78 -32.93
CA VAL A 14 19.08 7.71 -32.71
C VAL A 14 18.87 8.96 -33.55
N LEU A 15 18.72 10.12 -32.90
CA LEU A 15 18.59 11.40 -33.58
C LEU A 15 19.97 12.05 -33.85
N ALA A 16 20.93 11.86 -32.93
CA ALA A 16 22.29 12.38 -33.05
C ALA A 16 23.24 11.53 -32.18
N GLY A 17 24.52 11.57 -32.50
CA GLY A 17 25.57 10.89 -31.73
C GLY A 17 25.69 9.40 -32.02
N SER A 18 26.18 8.63 -31.05
CA SER A 18 26.41 7.19 -31.12
C SER A 18 25.95 6.50 -29.88
N ILE A 19 25.41 5.27 -29.99
CA ILE A 19 25.07 4.41 -28.86
C ILE A 19 26.28 3.64 -28.30
N ASP A 20 27.37 3.56 -29.05
CA ASP A 20 28.64 2.95 -28.60
C ASP A 20 29.46 3.96 -27.79
N ILE A 21 28.89 4.38 -26.66
CA ILE A 21 29.52 5.27 -25.70
C ILE A 21 29.43 4.68 -24.30
N GLU A 22 30.43 4.98 -23.46
CA GLU A 22 30.39 4.63 -22.04
C GLU A 22 29.56 5.66 -21.28
N ILE A 23 28.69 5.18 -20.41
CA ILE A 23 27.91 5.99 -19.47
C ILE A 23 28.25 5.65 -18.01
N SER A 24 28.22 6.67 -17.15
CA SER A 24 28.46 6.51 -15.71
C SER A 24 27.21 6.08 -14.97
N THR A 25 26.09 6.77 -15.22
CA THR A 25 24.83 6.56 -14.46
C THR A 25 23.62 6.87 -15.31
N LEU A 26 22.49 6.20 -14.95
CA LEU A 26 21.16 6.47 -15.49
C LEU A 26 20.42 7.41 -14.51
N VAL A 27 19.97 8.56 -14.99
CA VAL A 27 19.30 9.58 -14.18
C VAL A 27 18.04 10.13 -14.86
N TYR A 28 17.05 10.49 -14.07
CA TYR A 28 15.81 11.17 -14.48
C TYR A 28 15.50 12.42 -13.63
N ASP A 29 16.39 12.74 -12.68
CA ASP A 29 16.38 13.97 -11.91
C ASP A 29 17.56 14.86 -12.36
N SER A 30 17.26 16.02 -12.95
CA SER A 30 18.26 16.95 -13.49
C SER A 30 19.28 17.47 -12.46
N ARG A 31 18.94 17.37 -11.18
CA ARG A 31 19.83 17.75 -10.06
C ARG A 31 20.93 16.71 -9.82
N LYS A 32 20.68 15.45 -10.20
CA LYS A 32 21.59 14.31 -10.00
C LYS A 32 22.48 14.01 -11.20
N VAL A 33 22.39 14.82 -12.26
CA VAL A 33 23.22 14.65 -13.46
C VAL A 33 24.68 14.96 -13.14
N GLU A 34 25.54 14.05 -13.54
CA GLU A 34 26.99 14.14 -13.46
C GLU A 34 27.64 13.80 -14.81
N LYS A 35 28.99 13.89 -14.88
CA LYS A 35 29.73 13.64 -16.14
C LYS A 35 29.46 12.21 -16.64
N ALA A 36 29.19 12.10 -17.93
CA ALA A 36 28.87 10.86 -18.64
C ALA A 36 27.56 10.19 -18.22
N SER A 37 26.61 10.91 -17.57
CA SER A 37 25.25 10.40 -17.31
C SER A 37 24.45 10.22 -18.60
N VAL A 38 23.49 9.29 -18.60
CA VAL A 38 22.34 9.32 -19.51
C VAL A 38 21.12 9.87 -18.77
N PHE A 39 20.54 10.94 -19.30
CA PHE A 39 19.39 11.62 -18.71
C PHE A 39 18.10 11.28 -19.45
N VAL A 40 17.07 10.80 -18.75
CA VAL A 40 15.74 10.50 -19.31
C VAL A 40 14.80 11.65 -19.01
N CYS A 41 14.27 12.28 -20.06
CA CYS A 41 13.36 13.43 -19.95
C CYS A 41 11.94 12.99 -19.68
N ILE A 42 11.52 12.97 -18.42
CA ILE A 42 10.15 12.63 -18.01
C ILE A 42 9.25 13.86 -18.10
N SER A 43 8.15 13.77 -18.84
CA SER A 43 7.09 14.78 -18.83
C SER A 43 6.25 14.59 -17.55
N GLY A 44 6.42 15.47 -16.57
CA GLY A 44 5.72 15.46 -15.28
C GLY A 44 4.45 16.32 -15.30
N ALA A 45 3.59 16.17 -14.28
CA ALA A 45 2.37 16.96 -14.13
C ALA A 45 2.63 18.45 -13.85
N VAL A 46 3.77 18.79 -13.22
CA VAL A 46 4.12 20.16 -12.82
C VAL A 46 5.24 20.75 -13.68
N SER A 47 6.16 19.93 -14.17
CA SER A 47 7.33 20.37 -14.97
C SER A 47 7.67 19.34 -16.03
N ASP A 48 8.22 19.81 -17.14
CA ASP A 48 8.69 18.97 -18.24
C ASP A 48 10.22 18.89 -18.20
N ALA A 49 10.76 17.69 -18.06
CA ALA A 49 12.21 17.52 -18.00
C ALA A 49 12.93 17.81 -19.33
N HIS A 50 12.21 17.89 -20.45
CA HIS A 50 12.79 18.34 -21.73
C HIS A 50 13.32 19.79 -21.65
N ASP A 51 12.72 20.65 -20.81
CA ASP A 51 13.18 22.03 -20.60
C ASP A 51 14.56 22.12 -19.94
N PHE A 52 14.99 21.06 -19.25
CA PHE A 52 16.28 21.01 -18.57
C PHE A 52 17.43 20.48 -19.42
N ILE A 53 17.19 20.12 -20.71
CA ILE A 53 18.20 19.57 -21.61
C ILE A 53 19.47 20.46 -21.68
N PRO A 54 19.39 21.79 -21.88
CA PRO A 54 20.57 22.63 -21.91
C PRO A 54 21.42 22.58 -20.64
N ASP A 55 20.75 22.49 -19.48
CA ASP A 55 21.44 22.48 -18.20
C ASP A 55 22.07 21.11 -17.88
N VAL A 56 21.41 20.00 -18.21
CA VAL A 56 21.99 18.67 -18.01
C VAL A 56 23.17 18.40 -18.95
N VAL A 57 23.11 18.94 -20.16
CA VAL A 57 24.26 18.88 -21.11
C VAL A 57 25.44 19.67 -20.55
N LYS A 58 25.25 20.88 -20.03
CA LYS A 58 26.31 21.67 -19.37
C LYS A 58 26.93 20.94 -18.17
N LYS A 59 26.12 20.12 -17.44
CA LYS A 59 26.58 19.27 -16.32
C LYS A 59 27.38 18.05 -16.82
N GLY A 60 27.37 17.75 -18.11
CA GLY A 60 28.18 16.70 -18.74
C GLY A 60 27.40 15.41 -19.02
N ALA A 61 26.07 15.47 -19.19
CA ALA A 61 25.31 14.35 -19.72
C ALA A 61 25.87 13.93 -21.10
N ALA A 62 26.17 12.64 -21.25
CA ALA A 62 26.67 12.08 -22.49
C ALA A 62 25.52 11.68 -23.44
N ALA A 63 24.36 11.37 -22.92
CA ALA A 63 23.18 11.04 -23.69
C ALA A 63 21.92 11.60 -23.05
N VAL A 64 20.89 11.87 -23.88
CA VAL A 64 19.58 12.34 -23.50
C VAL A 64 18.51 11.47 -24.18
N VAL A 65 17.53 10.97 -23.43
CA VAL A 65 16.39 10.22 -23.95
C VAL A 65 15.17 11.11 -23.93
N VAL A 66 14.51 11.27 -25.09
CA VAL A 66 13.42 12.21 -25.31
C VAL A 66 12.21 11.54 -25.97
N GLU A 67 11.00 12.01 -25.64
CA GLU A 67 9.76 11.64 -26.34
C GLU A 67 9.22 12.77 -27.24
N LYS A 68 9.81 13.97 -27.15
CA LYS A 68 9.46 15.15 -27.95
C LYS A 68 10.50 15.43 -29.00
N ASP A 69 10.13 16.22 -30.00
CA ASP A 69 11.09 16.70 -30.97
C ASP A 69 11.92 17.82 -30.35
N VAL A 70 13.22 17.62 -30.36
CA VAL A 70 14.20 18.55 -29.78
C VAL A 70 15.32 18.79 -30.79
N THR A 71 15.99 19.95 -30.69
CA THR A 71 17.21 20.23 -31.47
C THR A 71 18.41 19.65 -30.72
N PRO A 72 19.13 18.66 -31.29
CA PRO A 72 20.30 18.08 -30.65
C PRO A 72 21.42 19.12 -30.46
N ILE A 73 22.07 19.09 -29.29
CA ILE A 73 23.27 19.84 -28.98
C ILE A 73 24.48 19.00 -29.41
N GLU A 74 25.44 19.61 -30.08
CA GLU A 74 26.63 18.93 -30.57
C GLU A 74 27.42 18.25 -29.43
N GLY A 75 27.93 17.04 -29.71
CA GLY A 75 28.72 16.26 -28.74
C GLY A 75 27.91 15.40 -27.78
N VAL A 76 26.58 15.39 -27.86
CA VAL A 76 25.68 14.60 -27.01
C VAL A 76 24.86 13.63 -27.86
N THR A 77 24.68 12.41 -27.38
CA THR A 77 23.82 11.42 -28.04
C THR A 77 22.34 11.66 -27.67
N TYR A 78 21.47 11.68 -28.67
CA TYR A 78 20.03 11.84 -28.51
C TYR A 78 19.28 10.59 -28.96
N ILE A 79 18.50 10.04 -28.05
CA ILE A 79 17.68 8.85 -28.24
C ILE A 79 16.20 9.27 -28.19
N LYS A 80 15.49 9.08 -29.31
CA LYS A 80 14.03 9.30 -29.39
C LYS A 80 13.30 8.01 -29.10
N VAL A 81 12.29 8.10 -28.23
CA VAL A 81 11.36 7.02 -27.88
C VAL A 81 9.93 7.53 -27.96
N ASP A 82 8.95 6.64 -27.99
CA ASP A 82 7.53 7.02 -27.97
C ASP A 82 7.05 7.44 -26.57
N ASP A 83 7.63 6.83 -25.52
CA ASP A 83 7.30 7.09 -24.12
C ASP A 83 8.56 7.00 -23.26
N THR A 84 8.94 8.11 -22.63
CA THR A 84 10.15 8.19 -21.80
C THR A 84 10.01 7.50 -20.45
N ARG A 85 8.77 7.31 -19.94
CA ARG A 85 8.54 6.54 -18.71
C ARG A 85 8.74 5.05 -18.94
N LEU A 86 8.21 4.54 -20.06
CA LEU A 86 8.45 3.15 -20.47
C LEU A 86 9.95 2.93 -20.74
N ALA A 87 10.60 3.88 -21.41
CA ALA A 87 12.04 3.84 -21.65
C ALA A 87 12.83 3.80 -20.34
N LEU A 88 12.49 4.66 -19.36
CA LEU A 88 13.13 4.64 -18.04
C LEU A 88 12.99 3.27 -17.38
N ALA A 89 11.82 2.64 -17.46
CA ALA A 89 11.58 1.33 -16.87
C ALA A 89 12.46 0.25 -17.51
N CYS A 90 12.50 0.18 -18.83
CA CYS A 90 13.33 -0.78 -19.57
C CYS A 90 14.83 -0.54 -19.33
N MET A 91 15.27 0.71 -19.41
CA MET A 91 16.68 1.08 -19.16
C MET A 91 17.08 0.79 -17.71
N SER A 92 16.19 1.00 -16.74
CA SER A 92 16.46 0.68 -15.32
C SER A 92 16.60 -0.83 -15.11
N ALA A 93 15.76 -1.64 -15.76
CA ALA A 93 15.91 -3.09 -15.71
C ALA A 93 17.29 -3.53 -16.25
N ALA A 94 17.72 -3.00 -17.38
CA ALA A 94 19.04 -3.27 -17.95
C ALA A 94 20.19 -2.73 -17.08
N TYR A 95 20.03 -1.53 -16.50
CA TYR A 95 21.02 -0.88 -15.66
C TYR A 95 21.34 -1.71 -14.41
N PHE A 96 20.34 -2.31 -13.81
CA PHE A 96 20.47 -3.19 -12.64
C PHE A 96 20.62 -4.68 -12.99
N ASP A 97 20.89 -5.01 -14.25
CA ASP A 97 21.13 -6.37 -14.75
C ASP A 97 19.94 -7.32 -14.53
N TYR A 98 18.73 -6.84 -14.90
CA TYR A 98 17.47 -7.57 -14.92
C TYR A 98 17.16 -8.33 -13.61
N PRO A 99 17.12 -7.67 -12.46
CA PRO A 99 16.99 -8.35 -11.18
C PRO A 99 15.66 -9.09 -11.01
N ALA A 100 14.59 -8.65 -11.68
CA ALA A 100 13.30 -9.34 -11.67
C ALA A 100 13.34 -10.74 -12.31
N GLU A 101 14.36 -11.06 -13.12
CA GLU A 101 14.57 -12.41 -13.67
C GLU A 101 15.26 -13.36 -12.67
N LYS A 102 15.76 -12.82 -11.55
CA LYS A 102 16.57 -13.53 -10.54
C LYS A 102 15.86 -13.74 -9.22
N ILE A 103 14.67 -13.17 -9.05
CA ILE A 103 13.83 -13.24 -7.85
C ILE A 103 12.37 -13.47 -8.27
N LYS A 104 11.60 -14.20 -7.48
CA LYS A 104 10.16 -14.39 -7.74
C LYS A 104 9.40 -13.11 -7.45
N THR A 105 8.63 -12.62 -8.41
CA THR A 105 7.92 -11.33 -8.33
C THR A 105 6.42 -11.50 -8.22
N ILE A 106 5.82 -10.90 -7.19
CA ILE A 106 4.38 -10.93 -6.91
C ILE A 106 3.87 -9.50 -6.88
N GLY A 107 2.95 -9.14 -7.78
CA GLY A 107 2.32 -7.82 -7.84
C GLY A 107 0.85 -7.88 -7.43
N ILE A 108 0.43 -7.07 -6.46
CA ILE A 108 -0.95 -7.05 -5.95
C ILE A 108 -1.60 -5.71 -6.28
N THR A 109 -2.68 -5.72 -7.06
CA THR A 109 -3.50 -4.55 -7.37
C THR A 109 -4.93 -4.70 -6.85
N GLY A 110 -5.62 -3.59 -6.73
CA GLY A 110 -7.01 -3.49 -6.28
C GLY A 110 -7.25 -2.16 -5.56
N THR A 111 -8.48 -1.89 -5.14
CA THR A 111 -8.80 -0.68 -4.36
C THR A 111 -8.35 -0.85 -2.92
N LYS A 112 -8.79 -1.92 -2.26
CA LYS A 112 -8.52 -2.22 -0.83
C LYS A 112 -7.78 -3.55 -0.68
N GLY A 113 -7.21 -3.79 0.50
CA GLY A 113 -6.61 -5.07 0.89
C GLY A 113 -5.15 -5.28 0.47
N LYS A 114 -4.59 -4.49 -0.45
CA LYS A 114 -3.21 -4.65 -0.95
C LYS A 114 -2.18 -4.77 0.18
N THR A 115 -2.12 -3.79 1.05
CA THR A 115 -1.15 -3.74 2.16
C THR A 115 -1.29 -4.95 3.08
N THR A 116 -2.50 -5.25 3.55
CA THR A 116 -2.74 -6.40 4.43
C THR A 116 -2.32 -7.70 3.75
N THR A 117 -2.68 -7.89 2.50
CA THR A 117 -2.33 -9.09 1.73
C THR A 117 -0.82 -9.22 1.52
N THR A 118 -0.08 -8.13 1.20
CA THR A 118 1.38 -8.19 1.04
C THR A 118 2.09 -8.63 2.33
N TYR A 119 1.64 -8.15 3.50
CA TYR A 119 2.18 -8.59 4.79
C TYR A 119 1.80 -10.04 5.12
N MET A 120 0.58 -10.48 4.81
CA MET A 120 0.17 -11.88 4.97
C MET A 120 1.01 -12.81 4.10
N VAL A 121 1.21 -12.48 2.82
CA VAL A 121 2.07 -13.24 1.90
C VAL A 121 3.50 -13.33 2.44
N LYS A 122 4.09 -12.20 2.81
CA LYS A 122 5.44 -12.18 3.39
C LYS A 122 5.52 -13.06 4.64
N SER A 123 4.59 -12.95 5.57
CA SER A 123 4.54 -13.75 6.80
C SER A 123 4.48 -15.24 6.50
N ILE A 124 3.62 -15.67 5.56
CA ILE A 124 3.47 -17.08 5.18
C ILE A 124 4.75 -17.60 4.51
N LEU A 125 5.32 -16.87 3.55
CA LEU A 125 6.51 -17.31 2.84
C LEU A 125 7.71 -17.41 3.78
N GLU A 126 7.90 -16.44 4.67
CA GLU A 126 8.99 -16.46 5.66
C GLU A 126 8.83 -17.57 6.71
N SER A 127 7.61 -17.90 7.13
CA SER A 127 7.37 -19.05 8.01
C SER A 127 7.77 -20.39 7.37
N ALA A 128 7.75 -20.45 6.04
CA ALA A 128 8.21 -21.60 5.26
C ALA A 128 9.71 -21.52 4.89
N GLY A 129 10.44 -20.53 5.40
CA GLY A 129 11.88 -20.34 5.14
C GLY A 129 12.20 -19.66 3.80
N ILE A 130 11.19 -19.12 3.08
CA ILE A 130 11.35 -18.39 1.83
C ILE A 130 11.59 -16.92 2.16
N LYS A 131 12.81 -16.44 1.97
CA LYS A 131 13.18 -15.06 2.25
C LYS A 131 12.48 -14.11 1.32
N THR A 132 11.64 -13.22 1.87
CA THR A 132 10.72 -12.40 1.06
C THR A 132 10.89 -10.92 1.33
N GLY A 133 11.17 -10.15 0.26
CA GLY A 133 11.12 -8.69 0.26
C GLY A 133 9.69 -8.17 0.16
N LEU A 134 9.47 -6.92 0.57
CA LEU A 134 8.19 -6.23 0.46
C LEU A 134 8.39 -4.82 -0.09
N ILE A 135 7.52 -4.38 -0.99
CA ILE A 135 7.43 -2.99 -1.44
C ILE A 135 5.97 -2.54 -1.32
N GLY A 136 5.70 -1.56 -0.47
CA GLY A 136 4.30 -1.18 -0.22
C GLY A 136 4.11 0.22 0.34
N THR A 137 2.89 0.52 0.70
CA THR A 137 2.44 1.83 1.20
C THR A 137 3.15 2.25 2.48
N ILE A 138 3.40 1.32 3.39
CA ILE A 138 4.01 1.59 4.69
C ILE A 138 5.52 1.76 4.52
N GLU A 139 6.15 0.75 3.92
CA GLU A 139 7.60 0.63 3.83
C GLU A 139 8.01 -0.32 2.71
N SER A 140 9.30 -0.27 2.36
CA SER A 140 9.97 -1.34 1.62
C SER A 140 10.86 -2.12 2.60
N ILE A 141 10.80 -3.45 2.55
CA ILE A 141 11.58 -4.35 3.41
C ILE A 141 12.54 -5.15 2.53
N CYS A 142 13.83 -5.03 2.81
CA CYS A 142 14.89 -5.76 2.13
C CYS A 142 15.80 -6.43 3.19
N GLY A 143 15.61 -7.74 3.40
CA GLY A 143 16.20 -8.41 4.55
C GLY A 143 15.76 -7.75 5.87
N ASP A 144 16.72 -7.33 6.68
CA ASP A 144 16.45 -6.66 7.96
C ASP A 144 16.23 -5.14 7.83
N ARG A 145 16.49 -4.58 6.64
CA ARG A 145 16.32 -3.13 6.40
C ARG A 145 14.88 -2.77 6.13
N ARG A 146 14.37 -1.77 6.85
CA ARG A 146 13.05 -1.16 6.65
C ARG A 146 13.24 0.27 6.16
N ILE A 147 12.66 0.58 5.01
CA ILE A 147 12.79 1.87 4.32
C ILE A 147 11.40 2.48 4.21
N PRO A 148 11.10 3.59 4.89
CA PRO A 148 9.81 4.27 4.78
C PRO A 148 9.45 4.60 3.34
N SER A 149 8.21 4.35 2.94
CA SER A 149 7.75 4.59 1.56
C SER A 149 7.27 6.02 1.37
N ALA A 150 7.70 6.65 0.28
CA ALA A 150 7.13 7.93 -0.17
C ALA A 150 5.84 7.72 -1.00
N ASN A 151 5.74 6.60 -1.69
CA ASN A 151 4.61 6.20 -2.53
C ASN A 151 4.35 4.71 -2.37
N THR A 152 3.09 4.29 -2.53
CA THR A 152 2.69 2.88 -2.53
C THR A 152 3.53 2.03 -3.49
N THR A 153 3.78 2.55 -4.69
CA THR A 153 4.64 1.93 -5.70
C THR A 153 5.67 2.97 -6.13
N PRO A 154 6.96 2.76 -5.87
CA PRO A 154 8.02 3.67 -6.26
C PRO A 154 8.15 3.88 -7.77
N GLU A 155 8.97 4.86 -8.22
CA GLU A 155 9.31 5.04 -9.63
C GLU A 155 10.12 3.83 -10.15
N SER A 156 10.02 3.55 -11.45
CA SER A 156 10.59 2.35 -12.08
C SER A 156 12.08 2.12 -11.78
N TYR A 157 12.89 3.17 -11.80
CA TYR A 157 14.30 3.10 -11.39
C TYR A 157 14.44 2.55 -9.95
N ARG A 158 13.65 3.09 -9.01
CA ARG A 158 13.73 2.65 -7.61
C ARG A 158 13.18 1.24 -7.41
N VAL A 159 12.19 0.81 -8.19
CA VAL A 159 11.70 -0.58 -8.17
C VAL A 159 12.82 -1.54 -8.56
N GLN A 160 13.53 -1.27 -9.68
CA GLN A 160 14.62 -2.12 -10.14
C GLN A 160 15.82 -2.09 -9.19
N GLU A 161 16.12 -0.94 -8.60
CA GLU A 161 17.16 -0.78 -7.58
C GLU A 161 16.84 -1.65 -6.34
N LEU A 162 15.60 -1.59 -5.83
CA LEU A 162 15.16 -2.42 -4.71
C LEU A 162 15.22 -3.92 -5.05
N PHE A 163 14.80 -4.32 -6.26
CA PHE A 163 14.93 -5.71 -6.70
C PHE A 163 16.39 -6.16 -6.72
N LYS A 164 17.31 -5.30 -7.21
CA LYS A 164 18.74 -5.60 -7.21
C LYS A 164 19.27 -5.75 -5.77
N GLU A 165 18.91 -4.83 -4.86
CA GLU A 165 19.27 -4.93 -3.46
C GLU A 165 18.77 -6.26 -2.83
N MET A 166 17.51 -6.66 -3.12
CA MET A 166 16.93 -7.92 -2.62
C MET A 166 17.64 -9.15 -3.18
N VAL A 167 18.00 -9.14 -4.47
CA VAL A 167 18.80 -10.21 -5.08
C VAL A 167 20.19 -10.32 -4.44
N ASP A 168 20.85 -9.19 -4.20
CA ASP A 168 22.18 -9.15 -3.58
C ASP A 168 22.16 -9.64 -2.11
N GLU A 169 21.07 -9.39 -1.39
CA GLU A 169 20.82 -9.91 -0.05
C GLU A 169 20.38 -11.39 -0.04
N GLY A 170 20.22 -12.01 -1.21
CA GLY A 170 19.83 -13.40 -1.37
C GLY A 170 18.38 -13.70 -0.96
N LEU A 171 17.46 -12.79 -1.26
CA LEU A 171 16.03 -13.05 -1.11
C LEU A 171 15.50 -13.90 -2.27
N ASP A 172 14.52 -14.76 -1.97
CA ASP A 172 13.91 -15.69 -2.92
C ASP A 172 12.72 -15.08 -3.67
N ALA A 173 11.99 -14.19 -2.99
CA ALA A 173 10.77 -13.57 -3.52
C ALA A 173 10.63 -12.10 -3.11
N VAL A 174 9.84 -11.37 -3.88
CA VAL A 174 9.35 -10.03 -3.50
C VAL A 174 7.86 -9.92 -3.76
N VAL A 175 7.13 -9.43 -2.76
CA VAL A 175 5.71 -9.06 -2.90
C VAL A 175 5.57 -7.56 -2.88
N MET A 176 4.83 -7.00 -3.85
CA MET A 176 4.65 -5.56 -3.92
C MET A 176 3.23 -5.12 -4.19
N GLU A 177 2.88 -3.97 -3.60
CA GLU A 177 1.65 -3.27 -3.94
C GLU A 177 1.82 -2.56 -5.29
N VAL A 178 0.88 -2.77 -6.20
CA VAL A 178 0.85 -2.16 -7.54
C VAL A 178 -0.37 -1.25 -7.65
N SER A 179 -0.16 0.06 -7.56
CA SER A 179 -1.22 1.05 -7.73
C SER A 179 -1.63 1.20 -9.20
N SER A 180 -2.86 1.66 -9.45
CA SER A 180 -3.34 1.95 -10.81
C SER A 180 -2.49 3.02 -11.49
N GLN A 181 -2.09 4.05 -10.75
CA GLN A 181 -1.18 5.09 -11.26
C GLN A 181 0.20 4.54 -11.61
N ALA A 182 0.71 3.56 -10.85
CA ALA A 182 1.99 2.93 -11.17
C ALA A 182 1.94 2.16 -12.50
N LEU A 183 0.83 1.51 -12.78
CA LEU A 183 0.59 0.86 -14.07
C LEU A 183 0.45 1.88 -15.21
N MET A 184 -0.34 2.93 -15.00
CA MET A 184 -0.51 4.03 -15.95
C MET A 184 0.82 4.76 -16.29
N LEU A 185 1.68 4.92 -15.29
CA LEU A 185 2.94 5.67 -15.40
C LEU A 185 4.16 4.75 -15.61
N HIS A 186 3.97 3.53 -16.05
CA HIS A 186 5.03 2.55 -16.34
C HIS A 186 6.03 2.28 -15.20
N ARG A 187 5.64 2.51 -13.92
CA ARG A 187 6.55 2.30 -12.78
C ARG A 187 6.93 0.85 -12.56
N VAL A 188 6.11 -0.07 -13.04
CA VAL A 188 6.33 -1.52 -12.96
C VAL A 188 6.50 -2.18 -14.32
N SER A 189 6.81 -1.41 -15.37
CA SER A 189 7.17 -1.92 -16.70
C SER A 189 8.63 -2.36 -16.77
N GLY A 190 9.04 -2.98 -17.89
CA GLY A 190 10.40 -3.47 -18.09
C GLY A 190 10.68 -4.87 -17.55
N PHE A 191 9.68 -5.53 -16.97
CA PHE A 191 9.73 -6.94 -16.53
C PHE A 191 8.35 -7.57 -16.52
N THR A 192 8.28 -8.90 -16.34
CA THR A 192 7.04 -9.66 -16.22
C THR A 192 6.94 -10.23 -14.81
N PHE A 193 5.84 -9.99 -14.10
CA PHE A 193 5.58 -10.62 -12.81
C PHE A 193 5.40 -12.12 -12.95
N ASP A 194 5.89 -12.91 -11.99
CA ASP A 194 5.52 -14.33 -11.91
C ASP A 194 4.03 -14.47 -11.55
N ILE A 195 3.54 -13.65 -10.58
CA ILE A 195 2.14 -13.66 -10.14
C ILE A 195 1.61 -12.23 -10.11
N GLY A 196 0.49 -11.98 -10.79
CA GLY A 196 -0.33 -10.77 -10.69
C GLY A 196 -1.63 -11.06 -9.94
N VAL A 197 -2.05 -10.18 -9.04
CA VAL A 197 -3.20 -10.42 -8.16
C VAL A 197 -4.19 -9.28 -8.23
N PHE A 198 -5.48 -9.60 -8.32
CA PHE A 198 -6.60 -8.67 -8.22
C PHE A 198 -7.40 -8.92 -6.94
N THR A 199 -7.49 -7.91 -6.06
CA THR A 199 -8.23 -8.02 -4.80
C THR A 199 -9.69 -7.58 -4.92
N ASN A 200 -9.94 -6.36 -5.39
CA ASN A 200 -11.29 -5.78 -5.55
C ASN A 200 -11.23 -4.46 -6.32
N LEU A 201 -12.40 -3.98 -6.79
CA LEU A 201 -12.53 -2.68 -7.43
C LEU A 201 -13.75 -1.93 -6.89
N GLU A 202 -13.52 -0.74 -6.34
CA GLU A 202 -14.53 0.21 -5.91
C GLU A 202 -14.18 1.59 -6.48
N PRO A 203 -15.15 2.50 -6.68
CA PRO A 203 -14.87 3.87 -7.10
C PRO A 203 -13.92 4.57 -6.13
N ASP A 204 -12.72 4.91 -6.59
CA ASP A 204 -11.69 5.60 -5.85
C ASP A 204 -10.70 6.25 -6.83
N HIS A 205 -9.89 7.20 -6.38
CA HIS A 205 -8.87 7.84 -7.20
C HIS A 205 -9.37 8.45 -8.52
N ILE A 206 -10.56 9.05 -8.52
CA ILE A 206 -11.13 9.75 -9.68
C ILE A 206 -11.09 11.25 -9.41
N GLY A 207 -10.34 12.03 -10.20
CA GLY A 207 -10.17 13.46 -10.00
C GLY A 207 -9.22 14.11 -10.99
N GLU A 208 -9.03 15.44 -10.87
CA GLU A 208 -8.25 16.26 -11.81
C GLU A 208 -6.80 15.82 -12.03
N HIS A 209 -6.17 15.23 -10.99
CA HIS A 209 -4.77 14.74 -11.03
C HIS A 209 -4.67 13.23 -10.83
N GLU A 210 -5.76 12.51 -10.98
CA GLU A 210 -5.89 11.08 -10.82
C GLU A 210 -6.45 10.45 -12.10
N HIS A 211 -7.31 9.44 -11.99
CA HIS A 211 -7.98 8.85 -13.14
C HIS A 211 -9.14 9.75 -13.60
N LYS A 212 -9.33 9.84 -14.93
CA LYS A 212 -10.40 10.68 -15.50
C LYS A 212 -11.80 10.17 -15.17
N ASP A 213 -11.96 8.85 -15.04
CA ASP A 213 -13.22 8.17 -14.72
C ASP A 213 -12.95 6.75 -14.19
N PHE A 214 -14.02 6.09 -13.77
CA PHE A 214 -13.94 4.71 -13.25
C PHE A 214 -13.48 3.69 -14.29
N ALA A 215 -13.82 3.88 -15.56
CA ALA A 215 -13.40 2.98 -16.63
C ALA A 215 -11.87 3.06 -16.87
N ASP A 216 -11.30 4.26 -16.77
CA ASP A 216 -9.86 4.48 -16.83
C ASP A 216 -9.14 3.84 -15.63
N TYR A 217 -9.69 4.03 -14.43
CA TYR A 217 -9.18 3.40 -13.21
C TYR A 217 -9.15 1.86 -13.31
N MET A 218 -10.26 1.25 -13.77
CA MET A 218 -10.37 -0.18 -14.02
C MET A 218 -9.39 -0.63 -15.10
N HIS A 219 -9.32 0.09 -16.23
CA HIS A 219 -8.40 -0.20 -17.32
C HIS A 219 -6.94 -0.20 -16.82
N CYS A 220 -6.52 0.82 -16.08
CA CYS A 220 -5.16 0.89 -15.56
C CYS A 220 -4.79 -0.31 -14.68
N LYS A 221 -5.71 -0.76 -13.79
CA LYS A 221 -5.47 -1.99 -13.00
C LYS A 221 -5.39 -3.25 -13.85
N SER A 222 -6.17 -3.34 -14.95
CA SER A 222 -6.16 -4.50 -15.84
C SER A 222 -4.81 -4.70 -16.53
N LEU A 223 -3.98 -3.66 -16.65
CA LEU A 223 -2.67 -3.72 -17.30
C LEU A 223 -1.71 -4.71 -16.59
N LEU A 224 -1.85 -4.93 -15.29
CA LEU A 224 -1.04 -5.91 -14.56
C LEU A 224 -1.16 -7.32 -15.18
N PHE A 225 -2.35 -7.68 -15.69
CA PHE A 225 -2.65 -9.01 -16.21
C PHE A 225 -2.22 -9.22 -17.67
N ARG A 226 -1.61 -8.20 -18.27
CA ARG A 226 -0.88 -8.28 -19.55
C ARG A 226 0.62 -8.45 -19.35
N GLN A 227 1.11 -8.27 -18.11
CA GLN A 227 2.53 -8.37 -17.76
C GLN A 227 2.77 -9.29 -16.56
N CYS A 228 1.94 -10.32 -16.37
CA CYS A 228 2.18 -11.39 -15.43
C CYS A 228 2.00 -12.77 -16.10
N ARG A 229 2.60 -13.80 -15.51
CA ARG A 229 2.49 -15.19 -16.00
C ARG A 229 1.24 -15.87 -15.51
N LEU A 230 0.94 -15.70 -14.22
CA LEU A 230 -0.26 -16.17 -13.53
C LEU A 230 -1.03 -14.99 -12.98
N GLY A 231 -2.32 -14.90 -13.27
CA GLY A 231 -3.26 -13.95 -12.67
C GLY A 231 -4.14 -14.66 -11.65
N ILE A 232 -4.14 -14.19 -10.40
CA ILE A 232 -5.02 -14.66 -9.32
C ILE A 232 -6.08 -13.60 -9.06
N PHE A 233 -7.35 -13.94 -9.27
CA PHE A 233 -8.44 -12.96 -9.27
C PHE A 233 -9.48 -13.26 -8.20
N ASN A 234 -9.98 -12.20 -7.56
CA ASN A 234 -11.20 -12.30 -6.77
C ASN A 234 -12.39 -12.57 -7.71
N GLY A 235 -12.87 -13.83 -7.73
CA GLY A 235 -13.96 -14.27 -8.57
C GLY A 235 -15.35 -13.82 -8.13
N ASP A 236 -15.44 -13.19 -6.97
CA ASP A 236 -16.69 -12.64 -6.44
C ASP A 236 -16.90 -11.17 -6.80
N ASP A 237 -15.85 -10.48 -7.25
CA ASP A 237 -15.92 -9.06 -7.60
C ASP A 237 -16.77 -8.86 -8.88
N GLU A 238 -17.69 -7.90 -8.84
CA GLU A 238 -18.58 -7.62 -9.96
C GLU A 238 -17.89 -7.04 -11.20
N HIS A 239 -16.67 -6.49 -11.03
CA HIS A 239 -15.86 -5.91 -12.10
C HIS A 239 -14.83 -6.89 -12.69
N LEU A 240 -14.86 -8.16 -12.27
CA LEU A 240 -13.91 -9.19 -12.70
C LEU A 240 -13.74 -9.25 -14.23
N GLU A 241 -14.85 -9.27 -14.99
CA GLU A 241 -14.82 -9.33 -16.45
C GLU A 241 -14.08 -8.12 -17.07
N GLY A 242 -14.28 -6.94 -16.51
CA GLY A 242 -13.61 -5.70 -16.92
C GLY A 242 -12.10 -5.75 -16.66
N ILE A 243 -11.71 -6.24 -15.50
CA ILE A 243 -10.30 -6.40 -15.10
C ILE A 243 -9.60 -7.47 -15.95
N MET A 244 -10.28 -8.56 -16.27
CA MET A 244 -9.74 -9.63 -17.11
C MET A 244 -9.66 -9.27 -18.60
N LYS A 245 -10.27 -8.17 -19.03
CA LYS A 245 -10.31 -7.79 -20.44
C LYS A 245 -8.91 -7.62 -21.03
N GLY A 246 -8.54 -8.50 -21.98
CA GLY A 246 -7.26 -8.47 -22.68
C GLY A 246 -6.08 -9.00 -21.84
N HIS A 247 -6.34 -9.78 -20.78
CA HIS A 247 -5.28 -10.51 -20.07
C HIS A 247 -4.57 -11.50 -21.00
N THR A 248 -3.33 -11.81 -20.68
CA THR A 248 -2.50 -12.79 -21.42
C THR A 248 -1.94 -13.89 -20.50
N CYS A 249 -2.23 -13.80 -19.21
CA CYS A 249 -1.76 -14.72 -18.18
C CYS A 249 -2.64 -15.99 -18.04
N GLN A 250 -2.13 -16.99 -17.36
CA GLN A 250 -2.94 -18.06 -16.80
C GLN A 250 -3.89 -17.49 -15.74
N VAL A 251 -5.06 -18.08 -15.54
CA VAL A 251 -6.10 -17.55 -14.66
C VAL A 251 -6.43 -18.54 -13.55
N GLU A 252 -6.39 -18.05 -12.31
CA GLU A 252 -6.95 -18.69 -11.13
C GLU A 252 -7.86 -17.72 -10.39
N THR A 253 -8.89 -18.24 -9.72
CA THR A 253 -9.86 -17.44 -8.99
C THR A 253 -9.99 -17.89 -7.55
N TYR A 254 -10.32 -16.94 -6.67
CA TYR A 254 -10.62 -17.21 -5.26
C TYR A 254 -11.84 -16.40 -4.80
N GLY A 255 -12.51 -16.87 -3.76
CA GLY A 255 -13.66 -16.18 -3.18
C GLY A 255 -14.60 -17.11 -2.41
N TYR A 256 -15.86 -16.69 -2.24
CA TYR A 256 -16.90 -17.48 -1.58
C TYR A 256 -17.70 -18.36 -2.57
N LYS A 257 -17.80 -17.94 -3.84
CA LYS A 257 -18.54 -18.69 -4.84
C LYS A 257 -17.84 -20.02 -5.13
N SER A 258 -18.62 -21.11 -5.14
CA SER A 258 -18.14 -22.48 -5.43
C SER A 258 -17.56 -22.66 -6.84
N THR A 259 -17.70 -21.67 -7.70
CA THR A 259 -17.09 -21.64 -9.05
C THR A 259 -15.62 -21.22 -9.03
N ASN A 260 -15.11 -20.72 -7.91
CA ASN A 260 -13.71 -20.34 -7.76
C ASN A 260 -12.80 -21.57 -7.61
N ASN A 261 -11.52 -21.40 -7.97
CA ASN A 261 -10.51 -22.45 -7.78
C ASN A 261 -10.17 -22.66 -6.30
N LEU A 262 -10.20 -21.59 -5.49
CA LEU A 262 -10.00 -21.63 -4.05
C LEU A 262 -11.19 -20.95 -3.37
N VAL A 263 -11.85 -21.64 -2.44
CA VAL A 263 -13.12 -21.21 -1.85
C VAL A 263 -13.01 -21.10 -0.34
N ALA A 264 -13.61 -20.05 0.23
CA ALA A 264 -13.81 -19.94 1.68
C ALA A 264 -15.23 -20.36 2.04
N GLU A 265 -15.35 -21.30 2.97
CA GLU A 265 -16.62 -21.87 3.46
C GLU A 265 -16.70 -21.77 4.99
N ASN A 266 -17.90 -21.82 5.54
CA ASN A 266 -18.14 -21.90 7.00
C ASN A 266 -17.42 -20.79 7.78
N VAL A 267 -17.58 -19.53 7.33
CA VAL A 267 -16.91 -18.39 7.96
C VAL A 267 -17.57 -18.04 9.29
N GLU A 268 -16.76 -18.02 10.32
CA GLU A 268 -17.14 -17.68 11.70
C GLU A 268 -16.31 -16.50 12.21
N LEU A 269 -16.95 -15.57 12.91
CA LEU A 269 -16.26 -14.50 13.64
C LEU A 269 -15.76 -15.06 14.98
N LYS A 270 -14.48 -14.83 15.26
CA LYS A 270 -13.83 -15.26 16.50
C LYS A 270 -13.68 -14.07 17.44
N LYS A 271 -14.26 -14.18 18.63
CA LYS A 271 -14.09 -13.23 19.73
C LYS A 271 -13.56 -13.99 20.95
N GLU A 272 -12.33 -13.74 21.28
CA GLU A 272 -11.71 -14.22 22.51
C GLU A 272 -11.23 -13.03 23.33
N HIS A 273 -11.03 -13.19 24.62
CA HIS A 273 -10.66 -12.13 25.55
C HIS A 273 -9.49 -11.28 25.06
N GLY A 274 -9.78 -10.07 24.58
CA GLY A 274 -8.79 -9.12 24.03
C GLY A 274 -8.32 -9.39 22.61
N ALA A 275 -8.78 -10.44 21.93
CA ALA A 275 -8.46 -10.78 20.57
C ALA A 275 -9.71 -10.93 19.69
N LEU A 276 -9.62 -10.48 18.45
CA LEU A 276 -10.66 -10.62 17.44
C LEU A 276 -10.05 -11.25 16.18
N GLY A 277 -10.82 -12.09 15.50
CA GLY A 277 -10.37 -12.77 14.29
C GLY A 277 -11.51 -13.41 13.51
N ILE A 278 -11.13 -14.24 12.54
CA ILE A 278 -12.04 -15.05 11.75
C ILE A 278 -11.52 -16.49 11.68
N LYS A 279 -12.45 -17.42 11.52
CA LYS A 279 -12.15 -18.83 11.20
C LYS A 279 -12.99 -19.25 10.01
N TYR A 280 -12.41 -20.02 9.10
CA TYR A 280 -13.13 -20.56 7.95
C TYR A 280 -12.46 -21.83 7.41
N HIS A 281 -13.19 -22.57 6.61
CA HIS A 281 -12.69 -23.73 5.87
C HIS A 281 -12.25 -23.29 4.46
N VAL A 282 -11.08 -23.72 4.04
CA VAL A 282 -10.56 -23.53 2.68
C VAL A 282 -10.84 -24.80 1.89
N SER A 283 -11.52 -24.70 0.74
CA SER A 283 -11.80 -25.80 -0.17
C SER A 283 -11.37 -25.50 -1.61
N GLY A 284 -11.34 -26.52 -2.48
CA GLY A 284 -10.90 -26.42 -3.87
C GLY A 284 -9.46 -26.87 -4.07
N LEU A 285 -8.55 -25.98 -4.51
CA LEU A 285 -7.12 -26.30 -4.69
C LEU A 285 -6.45 -26.81 -3.41
N LEU A 286 -6.93 -26.38 -2.27
CA LEU A 286 -6.50 -26.79 -0.94
C LEU A 286 -7.72 -27.19 -0.11
N ASP A 287 -7.50 -27.95 0.97
CA ASP A 287 -8.55 -28.40 1.88
C ASP A 287 -8.01 -28.40 3.30
N PHE A 288 -8.40 -27.38 4.12
CA PHE A 288 -7.99 -27.24 5.52
C PHE A 288 -8.74 -26.09 6.22
N ASP A 289 -8.79 -26.13 7.55
CA ASP A 289 -9.30 -25.02 8.37
C ASP A 289 -8.19 -24.00 8.62
N VAL A 290 -8.58 -22.73 8.60
CA VAL A 290 -7.67 -21.62 8.88
C VAL A 290 -8.29 -20.65 9.88
N GLU A 291 -7.45 -20.11 10.75
CA GLU A 291 -7.77 -19.06 11.69
C GLU A 291 -6.86 -17.84 11.45
N VAL A 292 -7.47 -16.65 11.39
CA VAL A 292 -6.76 -15.40 11.11
C VAL A 292 -7.08 -14.40 12.22
N ASN A 293 -6.07 -13.92 12.93
CA ASN A 293 -6.23 -12.95 14.01
C ASN A 293 -6.30 -11.49 13.53
N VAL A 294 -6.94 -11.28 12.37
CA VAL A 294 -7.31 -9.97 11.85
C VAL A 294 -8.83 -9.98 11.65
N PRO A 295 -9.57 -9.12 12.36
CA PRO A 295 -11.02 -9.14 12.33
C PRO A 295 -11.61 -8.69 10.98
N GLY A 296 -12.84 -9.12 10.76
CA GLY A 296 -13.68 -8.71 9.64
C GLY A 296 -13.68 -9.66 8.45
N LYS A 297 -14.83 -9.76 7.78
CA LYS A 297 -15.02 -10.63 6.61
C LYS A 297 -14.10 -10.29 5.43
N PHE A 298 -13.64 -9.03 5.30
CA PHE A 298 -12.63 -8.67 4.31
C PHE A 298 -11.27 -9.37 4.55
N SER A 299 -10.98 -9.78 5.80
CA SER A 299 -9.78 -10.55 6.12
C SER A 299 -9.84 -11.98 5.56
N VAL A 300 -11.05 -12.51 5.29
CA VAL A 300 -11.22 -13.76 4.53
C VAL A 300 -10.65 -13.61 3.13
N TYR A 301 -11.05 -12.56 2.40
CA TYR A 301 -10.52 -12.31 1.06
C TYR A 301 -9.00 -12.09 1.08
N ASN A 302 -8.49 -11.27 2.02
CA ASN A 302 -7.06 -10.99 2.10
C ASN A 302 -6.22 -12.24 2.39
N SER A 303 -6.65 -13.05 3.36
CA SER A 303 -5.97 -14.30 3.73
C SER A 303 -6.13 -15.37 2.66
N LEU A 304 -7.31 -15.51 2.06
CA LEU A 304 -7.54 -16.45 0.96
C LEU A 304 -6.68 -16.09 -0.26
N THR A 305 -6.51 -14.79 -0.55
CA THR A 305 -5.57 -14.30 -1.57
C THR A 305 -4.14 -14.71 -1.23
N ALA A 306 -3.71 -14.51 0.01
CA ALA A 306 -2.37 -14.88 0.44
C ALA A 306 -2.14 -16.40 0.37
N ILE A 307 -3.14 -17.20 0.73
CA ILE A 307 -3.12 -18.67 0.59
C ILE A 307 -2.98 -19.07 -0.87
N ALA A 308 -3.78 -18.47 -1.77
CA ALA A 308 -3.72 -18.73 -3.21
C ALA A 308 -2.32 -18.45 -3.80
N ILE A 309 -1.70 -17.34 -3.41
CA ILE A 309 -0.33 -17.00 -3.81
C ILE A 309 0.67 -18.02 -3.28
N CYS A 310 0.63 -18.29 -1.96
CA CYS A 310 1.61 -19.13 -1.29
C CYS A 310 1.51 -20.62 -1.69
N HIS A 311 0.35 -21.06 -2.19
CA HIS A 311 0.18 -22.39 -2.82
C HIS A 311 1.20 -22.62 -3.95
N HIS A 312 1.48 -21.62 -4.76
CA HIS A 312 2.47 -21.70 -5.87
C HIS A 312 3.93 -21.75 -5.42
N PHE A 313 4.17 -21.54 -4.13
CA PHE A 313 5.48 -21.73 -3.49
C PHE A 313 5.59 -23.05 -2.74
N ASN A 314 4.58 -23.95 -2.85
CA ASN A 314 4.49 -25.22 -2.15
C ASN A 314 4.61 -25.10 -0.63
N VAL A 315 4.06 -24.02 -0.05
CA VAL A 315 4.05 -23.84 1.40
C VAL A 315 3.10 -24.83 2.05
N ASP A 316 3.54 -25.48 3.11
CA ASP A 316 2.73 -26.42 3.88
C ASP A 316 1.53 -25.74 4.56
N LYS A 317 0.38 -26.42 4.61
CA LYS A 317 -0.86 -25.89 5.20
C LYS A 317 -0.70 -25.48 6.67
N LYS A 318 0.13 -26.19 7.44
CA LYS A 318 0.41 -25.87 8.82
C LYS A 318 1.18 -24.56 8.93
N ALA A 319 2.21 -24.35 8.10
CA ALA A 319 2.96 -23.10 8.06
C ALA A 319 2.07 -21.91 7.64
N ILE A 320 1.14 -22.12 6.69
CA ILE A 320 0.14 -21.12 6.33
C ILE A 320 -0.73 -20.74 7.53
N GLY A 321 -1.29 -21.74 8.24
CA GLY A 321 -2.15 -21.52 9.40
C GLY A 321 -1.44 -20.80 10.54
N GLU A 322 -0.22 -21.25 10.88
CA GLU A 322 0.59 -20.61 11.93
C GLU A 322 0.93 -19.15 11.60
N ALA A 323 1.31 -18.86 10.35
CA ALA A 323 1.62 -17.51 9.93
C ALA A 323 0.40 -16.57 10.00
N LEU A 324 -0.77 -17.03 9.51
CA LEU A 324 -2.01 -16.23 9.53
C LEU A 324 -2.57 -16.03 10.95
N HIS A 325 -2.33 -16.99 11.85
CA HIS A 325 -2.69 -16.85 13.26
C HIS A 325 -1.87 -15.76 13.97
N HIS A 326 -0.63 -15.52 13.56
CA HIS A 326 0.28 -14.57 14.18
C HIS A 326 0.47 -13.27 13.39
N VAL A 327 -0.15 -13.15 12.20
CA VAL A 327 0.04 -11.97 11.35
C VAL A 327 -0.50 -10.71 12.04
N SER A 328 0.32 -9.66 12.02
CA SER A 328 -0.06 -8.31 12.39
C SER A 328 0.44 -7.35 11.33
N VAL A 329 -0.39 -6.38 10.97
CA VAL A 329 -0.05 -5.39 9.95
C VAL A 329 -0.08 -4.01 10.58
N LYS A 330 1.06 -3.35 10.64
CA LYS A 330 1.21 -2.02 11.27
C LYS A 330 0.13 -1.06 10.77
N GLY A 331 -0.74 -0.62 11.70
CA GLY A 331 -1.81 0.35 11.44
C GLY A 331 -2.94 -0.12 10.52
N ARG A 332 -3.17 -1.42 10.39
CA ARG A 332 -4.30 -2.01 9.67
C ARG A 332 -5.03 -2.99 10.58
N ILE A 333 -6.03 -2.49 11.31
CA ILE A 333 -6.72 -3.24 12.38
C ILE A 333 -5.70 -3.97 13.27
N GLU A 334 -4.67 -3.24 13.63
CA GLU A 334 -3.58 -3.76 14.45
C GLU A 334 -4.01 -3.86 15.90
N ILE A 335 -4.22 -5.06 16.39
CA ILE A 335 -4.57 -5.30 17.80
C ILE A 335 -3.32 -5.07 18.64
N VAL A 336 -3.42 -4.17 19.62
CA VAL A 336 -2.38 -3.90 20.60
C VAL A 336 -2.73 -4.66 21.91
N PRO A 337 -1.92 -5.66 22.31
CA PRO A 337 -2.21 -6.47 23.48
C PRO A 337 -1.95 -5.68 24.78
N VAL A 338 -3.00 -5.14 25.38
CA VAL A 338 -2.93 -4.40 26.66
C VAL A 338 -3.45 -5.26 27.80
N THR A 339 -4.66 -5.80 27.68
CA THR A 339 -5.38 -6.57 28.70
C THR A 339 -6.32 -7.58 28.04
N LYS A 340 -6.89 -8.48 28.84
CA LYS A 340 -7.96 -9.38 28.42
C LYS A 340 -9.38 -8.79 28.61
N ARG A 341 -9.51 -7.64 29.25
CA ARG A 341 -10.80 -7.00 29.54
C ARG A 341 -11.43 -6.36 28.32
N TYR A 342 -10.63 -5.71 27.49
CA TYR A 342 -11.05 -5.00 26.29
C TYR A 342 -10.06 -5.21 25.13
N THR A 343 -10.50 -4.95 23.92
CA THR A 343 -9.64 -4.97 22.74
C THR A 343 -9.26 -3.53 22.36
N LEU A 344 -7.96 -3.24 22.26
CA LEU A 344 -7.43 -1.97 21.73
C LEU A 344 -6.82 -2.22 20.37
N MET A 345 -7.15 -1.38 19.37
CA MET A 345 -6.59 -1.50 18.04
C MET A 345 -6.29 -0.17 17.38
N ILE A 346 -5.35 -0.20 16.45
CA ILE A 346 -4.93 0.96 15.63
C ILE A 346 -5.30 0.70 14.18
N ASP A 347 -5.93 1.68 13.51
CA ASP A 347 -6.29 1.59 12.10
C ASP A 347 -6.05 2.90 11.33
N TYR A 348 -5.84 2.78 10.01
CA TYR A 348 -5.59 3.91 9.11
C TYR A 348 -6.86 4.51 8.50
N ALA A 349 -8.04 4.15 8.94
CA ALA A 349 -9.31 4.71 8.45
C ALA A 349 -9.35 6.23 8.68
N HIS A 350 -9.14 7.01 7.62
CA HIS A 350 -8.97 8.46 7.64
C HIS A 350 -9.96 9.20 6.74
N ASN A 351 -11.01 8.52 6.28
CA ASN A 351 -12.16 9.08 5.57
C ASN A 351 -13.45 8.39 6.01
N ALA A 352 -14.59 8.98 5.71
CA ALA A 352 -15.90 8.53 6.19
C ALA A 352 -16.22 7.09 5.76
N MET A 353 -15.98 6.74 4.51
CA MET A 353 -16.28 5.41 3.97
C MET A 353 -15.41 4.32 4.64
N ALA A 354 -14.11 4.57 4.84
CA ALA A 354 -13.24 3.64 5.54
C ALA A 354 -13.64 3.49 7.01
N LEU A 355 -13.97 4.60 7.69
CA LEU A 355 -14.40 4.60 9.07
C LEU A 355 -15.74 3.85 9.24
N GLU A 356 -16.70 4.07 8.35
CA GLU A 356 -17.98 3.36 8.34
C GLU A 356 -17.80 1.85 8.16
N SER A 357 -16.98 1.45 7.19
CA SER A 357 -16.64 0.04 6.96
C SER A 357 -16.00 -0.60 8.19
N LEU A 358 -15.05 0.09 8.81
CA LEU A 358 -14.36 -0.38 10.01
C LEU A 358 -15.32 -0.55 11.19
N LEU A 359 -16.08 0.50 11.53
CA LEU A 359 -17.00 0.46 12.70
C LEU A 359 -18.13 -0.54 12.50
N THR A 360 -18.68 -0.65 11.29
CA THR A 360 -19.69 -1.67 10.94
C THR A 360 -19.13 -3.07 11.13
N THR A 361 -17.91 -3.32 10.67
CA THR A 361 -17.22 -4.61 10.86
C THR A 361 -17.03 -4.94 12.34
N LEU A 362 -16.61 -3.97 13.14
CA LEU A 362 -16.37 -4.19 14.58
C LEU A 362 -17.67 -4.41 15.35
N LYS A 363 -18.79 -3.83 14.93
CA LYS A 363 -20.10 -4.12 15.49
C LYS A 363 -20.56 -5.57 15.31
N GLU A 364 -20.14 -6.24 14.25
CA GLU A 364 -20.46 -7.66 14.04
C GLU A 364 -19.89 -8.56 15.15
N TYR A 365 -18.89 -8.10 15.89
CA TYR A 365 -18.31 -8.81 17.06
C TYR A 365 -19.07 -8.56 18.37
N GLU A 366 -20.20 -7.86 18.33
CA GLU A 366 -21.06 -7.59 19.50
C GLU A 366 -20.25 -7.08 20.72
N PRO A 367 -19.54 -5.91 20.58
CA PRO A 367 -18.79 -5.33 21.69
C PRO A 367 -19.69 -4.97 22.88
N GLY A 368 -19.13 -4.89 24.10
CA GLY A 368 -19.80 -4.27 25.23
C GLY A 368 -20.11 -2.81 24.92
N ARG A 369 -19.07 -2.07 24.45
CA ARG A 369 -19.19 -0.76 23.80
C ARG A 369 -18.18 -0.70 22.64
N LEU A 370 -18.53 0.01 21.59
CA LEU A 370 -17.61 0.38 20.52
C LEU A 370 -17.14 1.83 20.72
N VAL A 371 -15.88 2.00 21.06
CA VAL A 371 -15.25 3.33 21.29
C VAL A 371 -14.40 3.69 20.08
N CYS A 372 -14.69 4.84 19.47
CA CYS A 372 -13.94 5.34 18.30
C CYS A 372 -13.19 6.62 18.65
N LEU A 373 -11.87 6.57 18.67
CA LEU A 373 -11.00 7.74 18.80
C LEU A 373 -10.47 8.10 17.42
N PHE A 374 -10.68 9.35 16.99
CA PHE A 374 -10.12 9.84 15.73
C PHE A 374 -9.95 11.34 15.71
N GLY A 375 -9.16 11.81 14.76
CA GLY A 375 -9.01 13.19 14.34
C GLY A 375 -8.97 13.32 12.84
N CYS A 376 -8.93 14.54 12.31
CA CYS A 376 -8.79 14.81 10.88
C CYS A 376 -7.57 15.67 10.59
N GLY A 377 -6.99 15.49 9.40
CA GLY A 377 -5.88 16.30 8.94
C GLY A 377 -6.31 17.71 8.53
N GLY A 378 -5.45 18.71 8.85
CA GLY A 378 -5.55 20.07 8.31
C GLY A 378 -5.25 20.11 6.80
N ASN A 379 -5.56 21.25 6.16
CA ASN A 379 -5.37 21.49 4.73
C ASN A 379 -6.07 20.41 3.86
N ARG A 380 -7.23 19.94 4.30
CA ARG A 380 -8.09 18.97 3.60
C ARG A 380 -9.52 19.49 3.50
N ALA A 381 -10.30 18.88 2.59
CA ALA A 381 -11.70 19.25 2.44
C ALA A 381 -12.47 19.13 3.76
N LYS A 382 -13.16 20.19 4.16
CA LYS A 382 -13.95 20.22 5.40
C LYS A 382 -15.08 19.23 5.42
N SER A 383 -15.67 18.88 4.25
CA SER A 383 -16.71 17.86 4.13
C SER A 383 -16.30 16.54 4.76
N ARG A 384 -15.03 16.12 4.60
CA ARG A 384 -14.48 14.91 5.22
C ARG A 384 -14.61 14.94 6.75
N ARG A 385 -14.40 16.11 7.39
CA ARG A 385 -14.51 16.27 8.85
C ARG A 385 -15.93 16.04 9.32
N TYR A 386 -16.89 16.67 8.62
CA TYR A 386 -18.33 16.52 8.91
C TYR A 386 -18.79 15.08 8.75
N GLU A 387 -18.42 14.47 7.62
CA GLU A 387 -18.82 13.09 7.29
C GLU A 387 -18.24 12.08 8.29
N MET A 388 -16.96 12.19 8.67
CA MET A 388 -16.35 11.30 9.66
C MET A 388 -16.99 11.48 11.04
N GLY A 389 -17.28 12.71 11.46
CA GLY A 389 -17.99 13.01 12.72
C GLY A 389 -19.36 12.35 12.77
N GLU A 390 -20.15 12.50 11.70
CA GLU A 390 -21.49 11.88 11.57
C GLU A 390 -21.42 10.36 11.61
N VAL A 391 -20.51 9.74 10.86
CA VAL A 391 -20.31 8.28 10.83
C VAL A 391 -19.95 7.74 12.20
N SER A 392 -18.98 8.36 12.88
CA SER A 392 -18.55 7.92 14.20
C SER A 392 -19.70 8.04 15.23
N SER A 393 -20.36 9.20 15.27
CA SER A 393 -21.49 9.44 16.20
C SER A 393 -22.68 8.48 15.99
N ARG A 394 -22.89 8.05 14.75
CA ARG A 394 -23.97 7.11 14.39
C ARG A 394 -23.62 5.64 14.72
N LEU A 395 -22.35 5.27 14.61
CA LEU A 395 -21.93 3.87 14.68
C LEU A 395 -21.19 3.51 15.98
N ALA A 396 -20.47 4.40 16.61
CA ALA A 396 -19.81 4.15 17.87
C ALA A 396 -20.74 4.46 19.05
N ASP A 397 -20.55 3.76 20.18
CA ASP A 397 -21.24 4.04 21.43
C ASP A 397 -20.59 5.25 22.14
N LEU A 398 -19.29 5.47 21.90
CA LEU A 398 -18.57 6.66 22.36
C LEU A 398 -17.60 7.13 21.27
N THR A 399 -17.72 8.39 20.88
CA THR A 399 -16.78 9.07 19.99
C THR A 399 -15.81 9.92 20.79
N VAL A 400 -14.50 9.71 20.64
CA VAL A 400 -13.45 10.57 21.23
C VAL A 400 -12.77 11.37 20.13
N VAL A 401 -13.05 12.66 20.07
CA VAL A 401 -12.50 13.56 19.05
C VAL A 401 -11.19 14.17 19.52
N THR A 402 -10.13 14.02 18.74
CA THR A 402 -8.78 14.49 19.09
C THR A 402 -8.07 15.11 17.89
N SER A 403 -6.81 15.55 18.08
CA SER A 403 -5.95 16.03 16.99
C SER A 403 -5.37 14.88 16.17
N ASP A 404 -5.15 15.12 14.89
CA ASP A 404 -4.38 14.26 13.96
C ASP A 404 -3.16 15.06 13.48
N ASN A 405 -2.99 15.32 12.18
CA ASN A 405 -1.98 16.19 11.59
C ASN A 405 -2.61 17.58 11.33
N PRO A 406 -2.56 18.54 12.25
CA PRO A 406 -3.23 19.83 12.06
C PRO A 406 -2.61 20.66 10.92
N ARG A 407 -1.37 20.41 10.54
CA ARG A 407 -0.62 21.14 9.52
C ARG A 407 -0.63 22.64 9.80
N ASP A 408 -1.24 23.45 8.92
CA ASP A 408 -1.26 24.92 9.07
C ASP A 408 -2.50 25.43 9.84
N GLU A 409 -3.43 24.55 10.19
CA GLU A 409 -4.67 24.90 10.90
C GLU A 409 -4.53 24.72 12.42
N GLU A 410 -5.34 25.45 13.19
CA GLU A 410 -5.41 25.25 14.64
C GLU A 410 -6.20 23.95 14.96
N PRO A 411 -5.69 23.08 15.86
CA PRO A 411 -6.34 21.81 16.18
C PRO A 411 -7.81 21.93 16.58
N MET A 412 -8.16 22.95 17.36
CA MET A 412 -9.53 23.17 17.81
C MET A 412 -10.49 23.55 16.67
N ASP A 413 -10.02 24.24 15.63
CA ASP A 413 -10.86 24.56 14.47
C ASP A 413 -11.24 23.29 13.70
N ILE A 414 -10.29 22.38 13.55
CA ILE A 414 -10.54 21.06 12.93
C ILE A 414 -11.53 20.25 13.78
N ILE A 415 -11.33 20.21 15.10
CA ILE A 415 -12.19 19.52 16.05
C ILE A 415 -13.61 20.09 15.97
N ASN A 416 -13.77 21.42 15.95
CA ASN A 416 -15.06 22.09 15.85
C ASN A 416 -15.77 21.74 14.51
N ASP A 417 -15.04 21.60 13.42
CA ASP A 417 -15.60 21.11 12.17
C ASP A 417 -16.10 19.65 12.31
N ILE A 418 -15.34 18.75 12.96
CA ILE A 418 -15.75 17.37 13.23
C ILE A 418 -17.03 17.34 14.05
N LEU A 419 -17.13 18.17 15.10
CA LEU A 419 -18.30 18.25 15.98
C LEU A 419 -19.58 18.65 15.25
N GLN A 420 -19.49 19.44 14.16
CA GLN A 420 -20.68 19.73 13.31
C GLN A 420 -21.27 18.43 12.70
N GLY A 421 -20.42 17.44 12.38
CA GLY A 421 -20.87 16.14 11.95
C GLY A 421 -21.39 15.28 13.11
N VAL A 422 -20.68 15.28 14.24
CA VAL A 422 -21.08 14.53 15.46
C VAL A 422 -22.51 14.94 15.91
N HIS A 423 -22.79 16.22 15.89
CA HIS A 423 -24.10 16.76 16.30
C HIS A 423 -25.27 16.46 15.34
N LYS A 424 -25.01 15.82 14.20
CA LYS A 424 -26.09 15.35 13.31
C LYS A 424 -26.69 14.00 13.75
N ALA A 425 -26.02 13.32 14.66
CA ALA A 425 -26.51 12.09 15.31
C ALA A 425 -26.46 12.27 16.84
N ASP A 426 -27.23 11.46 17.56
CA ASP A 426 -27.38 11.57 19.03
C ASP A 426 -26.35 10.73 19.79
N GLY A 427 -25.16 10.45 19.21
CA GLY A 427 -24.12 9.65 19.82
C GLY A 427 -23.36 10.38 20.93
N GLU A 428 -22.93 9.64 21.96
CA GLU A 428 -22.08 10.19 23.03
C GLU A 428 -20.69 10.56 22.48
N TYR A 429 -20.15 11.69 22.95
CA TYR A 429 -18.82 12.11 22.56
C TYR A 429 -18.05 12.84 23.66
N VAL A 430 -16.73 12.81 23.54
CA VAL A 430 -15.78 13.54 24.36
C VAL A 430 -14.76 14.22 23.43
N THR A 431 -14.30 15.42 23.79
CA THR A 431 -13.29 16.15 23.03
C THR A 431 -12.04 16.32 23.89
N ILE A 432 -10.91 15.77 23.42
CA ILE A 432 -9.61 15.86 24.08
C ILE A 432 -8.57 16.17 22.99
N PRO A 433 -8.11 17.41 22.87
CA PRO A 433 -7.22 17.84 21.77
C PRO A 433 -5.88 17.13 21.75
N ASP A 434 -5.29 16.87 22.92
CA ASP A 434 -4.04 16.09 23.02
C ASP A 434 -4.29 14.61 22.76
N ARG A 435 -3.61 14.05 21.76
CA ARG A 435 -3.86 12.66 21.34
C ARG A 435 -3.39 11.64 22.39
N LYS A 436 -2.30 11.90 23.12
CA LYS A 436 -1.85 11.02 24.20
C LYS A 436 -2.88 10.99 25.33
N GLU A 437 -3.39 12.14 25.73
CA GLU A 437 -4.42 12.22 26.77
C GLU A 437 -5.76 11.64 26.30
N ALA A 438 -6.10 11.74 25.02
CA ALA A 438 -7.28 11.10 24.46
C ALA A 438 -7.16 9.55 24.49
N ILE A 439 -5.98 9.01 24.12
CA ILE A 439 -5.71 7.56 24.24
C ILE A 439 -5.77 7.12 25.71
N ARG A 440 -5.14 7.88 26.61
CA ARG A 440 -5.19 7.65 28.06
C ARG A 440 -6.64 7.57 28.56
N TYR A 441 -7.45 8.54 28.18
CA TYR A 441 -8.87 8.58 28.54
C TYR A 441 -9.60 7.31 28.10
N CYS A 442 -9.40 6.86 26.86
CA CYS A 442 -10.01 5.63 26.35
C CYS A 442 -9.59 4.41 27.17
N MET A 443 -8.29 4.29 27.52
CA MET A 443 -7.75 3.15 28.23
C MET A 443 -8.20 3.11 29.71
N GLU A 444 -8.22 4.25 30.38
CA GLU A 444 -8.61 4.37 31.80
C GLU A 444 -10.14 4.22 32.03
N ASN A 445 -10.94 4.60 31.04
CA ASN A 445 -12.41 4.49 31.09
C ASN A 445 -12.96 3.25 30.36
N ALA A 446 -12.07 2.34 29.94
CA ALA A 446 -12.46 1.10 29.29
C ALA A 446 -13.26 0.19 30.20
N GLN A 447 -14.30 -0.41 29.67
CA GLN A 447 -15.16 -1.40 30.33
C GLN A 447 -14.89 -2.80 29.78
N ASP A 448 -15.35 -3.81 30.53
CA ASP A 448 -15.20 -5.20 30.10
C ASP A 448 -15.98 -5.47 28.80
N GLY A 449 -15.30 -6.02 27.82
CA GLY A 449 -15.89 -6.31 26.51
C GLY A 449 -15.87 -5.16 25.51
N ASP A 450 -15.29 -4.00 25.86
CA ASP A 450 -15.14 -2.89 24.93
C ASP A 450 -14.24 -3.25 23.75
N ILE A 451 -14.56 -2.66 22.60
CA ILE A 451 -13.64 -2.56 21.45
C ILE A 451 -13.31 -1.08 21.27
N ILE A 452 -12.05 -0.73 21.43
CA ILE A 452 -11.51 0.63 21.30
C ILE A 452 -10.69 0.70 20.02
N VAL A 453 -11.06 1.57 19.08
CA VAL A 453 -10.31 1.78 17.85
C VAL A 453 -9.71 3.19 17.82
N LEU A 454 -8.38 3.26 17.63
CA LEU A 454 -7.63 4.47 17.35
C LEU A 454 -7.52 4.61 15.83
N ALA A 455 -8.39 5.44 15.24
CA ALA A 455 -8.49 5.59 13.79
C ALA A 455 -7.74 6.83 13.27
N GLY A 456 -7.30 6.74 12.02
CA GLY A 456 -6.70 7.81 11.25
C GLY A 456 -5.20 7.72 11.06
N LYS A 457 -4.42 7.54 12.14
CA LYS A 457 -2.95 7.52 12.11
C LYS A 457 -2.38 6.22 11.55
N GLY A 458 -2.93 5.09 11.97
CA GLY A 458 -2.48 3.79 11.52
C GLY A 458 -0.98 3.57 11.68
N HIS A 459 -0.26 3.47 10.56
CA HIS A 459 1.19 3.22 10.54
C HIS A 459 2.04 4.50 10.72
N GLU A 460 1.45 5.70 10.66
CA GLU A 460 2.19 6.95 10.83
C GLU A 460 2.80 7.06 12.23
N ASP A 461 4.06 7.46 12.30
CA ASP A 461 4.85 7.65 13.51
C ASP A 461 5.18 9.14 13.78
N TYR A 462 4.37 10.03 13.21
CA TYR A 462 4.56 11.48 13.35
C TYR A 462 3.24 12.24 13.45
N GLN A 463 3.32 13.44 13.99
CA GLN A 463 2.31 14.49 13.87
C GLN A 463 2.90 15.66 13.09
N GLU A 464 2.23 16.11 12.02
CA GLU A 464 2.67 17.22 11.19
C GLU A 464 2.03 18.53 11.68
N ILE A 465 2.86 19.49 12.14
CA ILE A 465 2.46 20.81 12.62
C ILE A 465 3.29 21.86 11.90
N LYS A 466 2.64 22.78 11.16
CA LYS A 466 3.29 23.88 10.41
C LYS A 466 4.47 23.42 9.55
N GLY A 467 4.26 22.29 8.83
CA GLY A 467 5.25 21.70 7.93
C GLY A 467 6.37 20.91 8.62
N VAL A 468 6.37 20.82 9.96
CA VAL A 468 7.34 20.03 10.73
C VAL A 468 6.71 18.73 11.20
N LYS A 469 7.38 17.60 10.95
CA LYS A 469 6.98 16.29 11.48
C LYS A 469 7.61 16.08 12.85
N HIS A 470 6.76 15.98 13.85
CA HIS A 470 7.14 15.63 15.22
C HIS A 470 6.90 14.14 15.42
N HIS A 471 7.85 13.43 15.99
CA HIS A 471 7.70 12.02 16.28
C HIS A 471 6.51 11.75 17.21
N MET A 472 5.61 10.85 16.83
CA MET A 472 4.44 10.43 17.59
C MET A 472 3.93 9.09 17.04
N ASP A 473 4.32 7.99 17.66
CA ASP A 473 3.79 6.65 17.37
C ASP A 473 2.79 6.24 18.46
N GLU A 474 1.57 5.91 18.08
CA GLU A 474 0.51 5.52 19.02
C GLU A 474 0.88 4.29 19.87
N ARG A 475 1.72 3.40 19.36
CA ARG A 475 2.21 2.22 20.09
C ARG A 475 3.11 2.63 21.25
N GLU A 476 3.97 3.61 21.02
CA GLU A 476 4.84 4.19 22.06
C GLU A 476 4.01 4.95 23.09
N LEU A 477 3.02 5.73 22.65
CA LEU A 477 2.09 6.43 23.55
C LEU A 477 1.34 5.45 24.46
N ILE A 478 0.82 4.35 23.90
CA ILE A 478 0.16 3.29 24.67
C ILE A 478 1.14 2.67 25.67
N ALA A 479 2.36 2.33 25.25
CA ALA A 479 3.37 1.76 26.13
C ALA A 479 3.74 2.70 27.28
N ASP A 480 3.83 4.02 27.03
CA ASP A 480 4.11 5.01 28.05
C ASP A 480 2.95 5.19 29.03
N ILE A 481 1.70 5.20 28.54
CA ILE A 481 0.50 5.27 29.38
C ILE A 481 0.45 4.06 30.33
N ILE A 482 0.77 2.87 29.83
CA ILE A 482 0.83 1.65 30.67
C ILE A 482 1.93 1.74 31.74
N LYS A 483 3.07 2.33 31.42
CA LYS A 483 4.14 2.54 32.42
C LYS A 483 3.73 3.54 33.50
N GLU A 484 3.02 4.61 33.12
CA GLU A 484 2.52 5.65 34.02
C GLU A 484 1.36 5.14 34.90
N ASN A 485 0.52 4.26 34.38
CA ASN A 485 -0.60 3.64 35.11
C ASN A 485 -0.69 2.11 34.82
N PRO A 486 0.07 1.28 35.57
CA PRO A 486 0.07 -0.18 35.36
C PRO A 486 -1.28 -0.87 35.63
N ASP A 487 -2.17 -0.25 36.38
CA ASP A 487 -3.49 -0.81 36.74
C ASP A 487 -4.43 -0.94 35.54
N ILE A 488 -4.13 -0.26 34.44
CA ILE A 488 -4.84 -0.39 33.14
C ILE A 488 -4.82 -1.84 32.61
N ARG A 489 -3.82 -2.64 33.02
CA ARG A 489 -3.69 -4.06 32.63
C ARG A 489 -4.54 -5.03 33.45
N LEU A 490 -5.03 -4.59 34.60
CA LEU A 490 -5.84 -5.37 35.51
C LEU A 490 -7.31 -5.34 35.10
#